data_867ed331fcc68d031836db4135a82266
#
_entry.id   867ed331fcc68d031836db4135a82266
#
_cell.length_a   1.000
_cell.length_b   1.000
_cell.length_c   1.000
_cell.angle_alpha   90.00
_cell.angle_beta   90.00
_cell.angle_gamma   90.00
#
_symmetry.space_group_name_H-M   'P 1'
#
loop_
_entity.id
_entity.type
_entity.pdbx_description
1 polymer ?
#
loop_
_entity_poly.entity_id
_entity_poly.type
_entity_poly.pdbx_seq_one_letter_code
_entity_poly.pdbx_strand_id
1 'polypeptide(L)'
;MKTPRKPAPRAAKPGDDLLGMDEAIAMLKTTRPTFYRWLKTGKLKGMKVGRQWRFYKNDVEGFLRGEGLRYDLPVGVEPLINTLYAKIGEKGAPVSSLSDAEKLALAADLVVRVGTTLKASDIHLDTLKDSGRLRYRVNGILAGVAEFDAKLMPALVTRFKVMGKCAVDVHNVPQDARIPYQAGGIELDLLMSFLPSMGGETLTMRLLDRSITNLTLDHFMGANPLKEALVSGLSAPYGLVIVSGPTGSGKTSILYACVNHLAVPEKKVVSIEDPVEYLMPGVVQVGVNKSAGLTAANALRAVLRSDPNIIVVGEIKDAETADLACKAALTGHLVVSSMHARNSGHVISRLIDMGVDPYTLGETLLMVTSQRLVRKVCKDCGTKDAPSAKALADAQEAASTGGLDWKAVGNSFRKQVGCPKCNQTGYKGRAMAMELMKVDREIAAAIRAGDGEKVRAKAVSKGMVTIEAEAVRLAGEGTTTIGEAQRVMD
;
A
#
# COMPACT_ATOMS: atom_id res chain seq x y z
N MET A 1 -28.12 -36.11 -8.22
CA MET A 1 -26.95 -35.25 -8.31
C MET A 1 -26.04 -35.77 -9.41
N LYS A 2 -25.98 -35.07 -10.55
CA LYS A 2 -25.11 -35.44 -11.67
C LYS A 2 -23.78 -34.74 -11.50
N THR A 3 -22.67 -35.47 -11.42
CA THR A 3 -21.31 -35.00 -11.40
C THR A 3 -21.04 -34.13 -12.64
N PRO A 4 -20.34 -32.98 -12.51
CA PRO A 4 -20.00 -32.15 -13.66
C PRO A 4 -19.02 -32.89 -14.58
N ARG A 5 -19.36 -32.94 -15.87
CA ARG A 5 -18.50 -33.51 -16.94
C ARG A 5 -17.21 -32.68 -17.01
N LYS A 6 -16.06 -33.39 -16.91
CA LYS A 6 -14.75 -32.81 -17.26
C LYS A 6 -14.78 -32.28 -18.69
N PRO A 7 -14.12 -31.13 -18.97
CA PRO A 7 -14.00 -30.65 -20.35
C PRO A 7 -13.32 -31.71 -21.24
N ALA A 8 -13.82 -31.85 -22.44
CA ALA A 8 -13.31 -32.78 -23.42
C ALA A 8 -11.86 -32.43 -23.80
N PRO A 9 -10.98 -33.43 -24.05
CA PRO A 9 -9.65 -33.20 -24.52
C PRO A 9 -9.69 -32.53 -25.91
N ARG A 10 -8.85 -31.53 -26.10
CA ARG A 10 -8.65 -30.79 -27.35
C ARG A 10 -8.27 -31.76 -28.48
N ALA A 11 -8.85 -31.55 -29.66
CA ALA A 11 -8.42 -32.26 -30.87
C ALA A 11 -6.97 -31.89 -31.19
N ALA A 12 -6.08 -32.88 -31.33
CA ALA A 12 -4.70 -32.71 -31.70
C ALA A 12 -4.58 -32.00 -33.05
N LYS A 13 -3.71 -30.97 -33.14
CA LYS A 13 -3.32 -30.38 -34.43
C LYS A 13 -2.33 -31.35 -35.12
N PRO A 14 -2.29 -31.39 -36.49
CA PRO A 14 -1.28 -32.15 -37.20
C PRO A 14 0.14 -31.67 -36.80
N GLY A 15 0.93 -32.55 -36.16
CA GLY A 15 2.29 -32.24 -35.70
C GLY A 15 2.51 -32.31 -34.17
N ASP A 16 1.47 -32.50 -33.37
CA ASP A 16 1.59 -32.64 -31.91
C ASP A 16 1.80 -34.10 -31.50
N ASP A 17 3.05 -34.56 -31.55
CA ASP A 17 3.47 -35.89 -31.01
C ASP A 17 3.32 -35.88 -29.48
N LEU A 18 2.56 -36.83 -28.95
CA LEU A 18 2.39 -37.04 -27.50
C LEU A 18 3.40 -38.05 -26.97
N LEU A 19 4.26 -37.58 -26.07
CA LEU A 19 5.24 -38.40 -25.36
C LEU A 19 4.63 -39.06 -24.12
N GLY A 20 5.04 -40.28 -23.83
CA GLY A 20 4.82 -40.90 -22.53
C GLY A 20 5.74 -40.32 -21.45
N MET A 21 5.49 -40.70 -20.20
CA MET A 21 6.30 -40.17 -19.07
C MET A 21 7.79 -40.55 -19.20
N ASP A 22 8.07 -41.80 -19.57
CA ASP A 22 9.46 -42.28 -19.64
C ASP A 22 10.21 -41.69 -20.85
N GLU A 23 9.51 -41.43 -21.95
CA GLU A 23 10.06 -40.73 -23.13
C GLU A 23 10.38 -39.27 -22.80
N ALA A 24 9.49 -38.59 -22.09
CA ALA A 24 9.72 -37.20 -21.66
C ALA A 24 10.86 -37.08 -20.64
N ILE A 25 10.99 -38.04 -19.71
CA ILE A 25 12.10 -38.10 -18.76
C ILE A 25 13.42 -38.34 -19.49
N ALA A 26 13.45 -39.27 -20.45
CA ALA A 26 14.62 -39.55 -21.24
C ALA A 26 15.06 -38.35 -22.09
N MET A 27 14.09 -37.64 -22.70
CA MET A 27 14.35 -36.47 -23.52
C MET A 27 14.91 -35.30 -22.68
N LEU A 28 14.41 -35.09 -21.45
CA LEU A 28 14.90 -34.08 -20.51
C LEU A 28 16.17 -34.50 -19.75
N LYS A 29 16.70 -35.71 -20.00
CA LYS A 29 17.88 -36.31 -19.33
C LYS A 29 17.84 -36.12 -17.80
N THR A 30 16.67 -36.39 -17.19
CA THR A 30 16.43 -36.13 -15.77
C THR A 30 16.00 -37.41 -15.02
N THR A 31 15.84 -37.31 -13.70
CA THR A 31 15.34 -38.41 -12.87
C THR A 31 13.85 -38.32 -12.64
N ARG A 32 13.14 -39.45 -12.44
CA ARG A 32 11.71 -39.48 -12.12
C ARG A 32 11.31 -38.53 -10.95
N PRO A 33 12.01 -38.50 -9.81
CA PRO A 33 11.69 -37.58 -8.73
C PRO A 33 11.78 -36.10 -9.14
N THR A 34 12.82 -35.73 -9.92
CA THR A 34 12.99 -34.36 -10.42
C THR A 34 11.88 -33.98 -11.40
N PHE A 35 11.53 -34.92 -12.30
CA PHE A 35 10.45 -34.73 -13.26
C PHE A 35 9.08 -34.53 -12.57
N TYR A 36 8.76 -35.35 -11.55
CA TYR A 36 7.56 -35.18 -10.73
C TYR A 36 7.55 -33.85 -9.97
N ARG A 37 8.72 -33.39 -9.48
CA ARG A 37 8.84 -32.07 -8.86
C ARG A 37 8.53 -30.97 -9.86
N TRP A 38 8.97 -31.06 -11.12
CA TRP A 38 8.64 -30.08 -12.16
C TRP A 38 7.17 -30.11 -12.54
N LEU A 39 6.54 -31.27 -12.60
CA LEU A 39 5.09 -31.40 -12.77
C LEU A 39 4.33 -30.77 -11.59
N LYS A 40 4.76 -31.10 -10.36
CA LYS A 40 4.10 -30.61 -9.14
C LYS A 40 4.27 -29.09 -8.96
N THR A 41 5.38 -28.52 -9.40
CA THR A 41 5.65 -27.08 -9.36
C THR A 41 5.15 -26.34 -10.61
N GLY A 42 4.46 -27.02 -11.53
CA GLY A 42 3.94 -26.40 -12.77
C GLY A 42 5.00 -25.98 -13.78
N LYS A 43 6.28 -26.34 -13.56
CA LYS A 43 7.38 -26.03 -14.50
C LYS A 43 7.28 -26.81 -15.82
N LEU A 44 6.66 -27.96 -15.78
CA LEU A 44 6.37 -28.78 -16.95
C LEU A 44 4.88 -29.17 -16.92
N LYS A 45 4.18 -28.96 -18.05
CA LYS A 45 2.78 -29.35 -18.18
C LYS A 45 2.66 -30.78 -18.73
N GLY A 46 1.76 -31.54 -18.13
CA GLY A 46 1.34 -32.83 -18.64
C GLY A 46 -0.17 -32.99 -18.52
N MET A 47 -0.76 -33.80 -19.39
CA MET A 47 -2.16 -34.15 -19.33
C MET A 47 -2.33 -35.60 -18.88
N LYS A 48 -3.35 -35.90 -18.07
CA LYS A 48 -3.74 -37.27 -17.76
C LYS A 48 -4.73 -37.76 -18.80
N VAL A 49 -4.33 -38.75 -19.58
CA VAL A 49 -5.21 -39.49 -20.51
C VAL A 49 -5.46 -40.87 -19.89
N GLY A 50 -6.63 -41.02 -19.30
CA GLY A 50 -6.94 -42.22 -18.49
C GLY A 50 -6.05 -42.27 -17.22
N ARG A 51 -5.30 -43.38 -17.07
CA ARG A 51 -4.37 -43.57 -15.93
C ARG A 51 -2.92 -43.12 -16.22
N GLN A 52 -2.63 -42.67 -17.46
CA GLN A 52 -1.28 -42.35 -17.90
C GLN A 52 -1.07 -40.87 -18.12
N TRP A 53 0.12 -40.38 -17.82
CA TRP A 53 0.54 -39.02 -18.16
C TRP A 53 1.00 -38.98 -19.63
N ARG A 54 0.61 -37.91 -20.33
CA ARG A 54 1.06 -37.56 -21.67
C ARG A 54 1.55 -36.14 -21.72
N PHE A 55 2.54 -35.90 -22.56
CA PHE A 55 3.23 -34.61 -22.71
C PHE A 55 3.33 -34.28 -24.19
N TYR A 56 3.04 -33.02 -24.55
CA TYR A 56 3.33 -32.60 -25.90
C TYR A 56 4.84 -32.50 -26.08
N LYS A 57 5.38 -33.11 -27.15
CA LYS A 57 6.80 -33.08 -27.46
C LYS A 57 7.38 -31.68 -27.52
N ASN A 58 6.64 -30.77 -28.13
CA ASN A 58 7.02 -29.37 -28.23
C ASN A 58 7.11 -28.68 -26.86
N ASP A 59 6.30 -29.06 -25.86
CA ASP A 59 6.39 -28.47 -24.51
C ASP A 59 7.63 -29.00 -23.78
N VAL A 60 7.99 -30.26 -24.01
CA VAL A 60 9.21 -30.85 -23.46
C VAL A 60 10.46 -30.26 -24.12
N GLU A 61 10.45 -30.03 -25.43
CA GLU A 61 11.52 -29.36 -26.16
C GLU A 61 11.64 -27.88 -25.78
N GLY A 62 10.54 -27.18 -25.62
CA GLY A 62 10.51 -25.79 -25.15
C GLY A 62 11.09 -25.64 -23.74
N PHE A 63 10.80 -26.62 -22.86
CA PHE A 63 11.39 -26.66 -21.52
C PHE A 63 12.93 -26.84 -21.58
N LEU A 64 13.46 -27.66 -22.52
CA LEU A 64 14.92 -27.80 -22.76
C LEU A 64 15.56 -26.50 -23.25
N ARG A 65 14.86 -25.74 -24.08
CA ARG A 65 15.34 -24.45 -24.60
C ARG A 65 15.19 -23.29 -23.61
N GLY A 66 14.64 -23.56 -22.40
CA GLY A 66 14.33 -22.52 -21.44
C GLY A 66 13.12 -21.65 -21.85
N GLU A 67 12.37 -22.08 -22.87
CA GLU A 67 11.12 -21.43 -23.26
C GLU A 67 10.09 -21.66 -22.16
N GLY A 68 9.53 -20.56 -21.63
CA GLY A 68 8.53 -20.60 -20.57
C GLY A 68 7.23 -21.32 -21.00
N LEU A 69 6.36 -21.57 -20.03
CA LEU A 69 5.04 -22.19 -20.23
C LEU A 69 4.30 -21.63 -21.45
N ARG A 70 3.87 -22.50 -22.39
CA ARG A 70 2.95 -22.10 -23.45
C ARG A 70 1.61 -21.73 -22.84
N TYR A 71 1.21 -20.48 -23.01
CA TYR A 71 -0.13 -20.02 -22.68
C TYR A 71 -0.99 -20.15 -23.92
N ASP A 72 -1.94 -21.07 -23.91
CA ASP A 72 -3.04 -21.09 -24.88
C ASP A 72 -3.99 -19.95 -24.52
N LEU A 73 -3.88 -18.81 -25.19
CA LEU A 73 -4.80 -17.71 -24.99
C LEU A 73 -6.12 -18.03 -25.70
N PRO A 74 -7.24 -18.18 -24.97
CA PRO A 74 -8.54 -18.48 -25.57
C PRO A 74 -9.11 -17.28 -26.36
N VAL A 75 -8.52 -16.10 -26.16
CA VAL A 75 -8.86 -14.82 -26.83
C VAL A 75 -7.59 -13.99 -27.00
N GLY A 76 -7.58 -13.09 -28.00
CA GLY A 76 -6.44 -12.21 -28.23
C GLY A 76 -6.22 -11.22 -27.07
N VAL A 77 -4.96 -11.01 -26.70
CA VAL A 77 -4.54 -10.04 -25.68
C VAL A 77 -4.19 -8.68 -26.26
N GLU A 78 -4.11 -8.58 -27.59
CA GLU A 78 -3.71 -7.38 -28.31
C GLU A 78 -4.58 -6.15 -28.01
N PRO A 79 -5.92 -6.24 -27.88
CA PRO A 79 -6.75 -5.08 -27.52
C PRO A 79 -6.36 -4.49 -26.16
N LEU A 80 -6.03 -5.33 -25.18
CA LEU A 80 -5.56 -4.89 -23.87
C LEU A 80 -4.19 -4.18 -24.01
N ILE A 81 -3.24 -4.77 -24.72
CA ILE A 81 -1.91 -4.20 -24.96
C ILE A 81 -2.04 -2.81 -25.61
N ASN A 82 -2.86 -2.68 -26.65
CA ASN A 82 -3.06 -1.41 -27.36
C ASN A 82 -3.67 -0.33 -26.43
N THR A 83 -4.63 -0.73 -25.60
CA THR A 83 -5.24 0.16 -24.58
C THR A 83 -4.19 0.65 -23.59
N LEU A 84 -3.30 -0.24 -23.14
CA LEU A 84 -2.26 0.09 -22.16
C LEU A 84 -1.19 1.01 -22.78
N TYR A 85 -0.75 0.76 -24.00
CA TYR A 85 0.18 1.66 -24.69
C TYR A 85 -0.41 3.06 -24.88
N ALA A 86 -1.68 3.17 -25.25
CA ALA A 86 -2.35 4.46 -25.38
C ALA A 86 -2.37 5.25 -24.06
N LYS A 87 -2.43 4.57 -22.90
CA LYS A 87 -2.41 5.20 -21.57
C LYS A 87 -1.05 5.79 -21.18
N ILE A 88 0.05 5.21 -21.64
CA ILE A 88 1.40 5.74 -21.38
C ILE A 88 1.91 6.66 -22.50
N GLY A 89 1.11 6.86 -23.57
CA GLY A 89 1.47 7.73 -24.70
C GLY A 89 2.56 7.13 -25.61
N GLU A 90 2.80 5.82 -25.52
CA GLU A 90 3.77 5.14 -26.37
C GLU A 90 3.09 4.51 -27.58
N LYS A 91 3.78 4.57 -28.74
CA LYS A 91 3.42 3.74 -29.90
C LYS A 91 4.00 2.36 -29.68
N GLY A 92 3.14 1.38 -29.45
CA GLY A 92 3.59 0.00 -29.28
C GLY A 92 4.32 -0.55 -30.50
N ALA A 93 5.32 -1.40 -30.26
CA ALA A 93 5.88 -2.21 -31.34
C ALA A 93 4.81 -3.17 -31.90
N PRO A 94 4.91 -3.58 -33.17
CA PRO A 94 3.98 -4.54 -33.76
C PRO A 94 3.94 -5.83 -32.94
N VAL A 95 2.82 -6.12 -32.29
CA VAL A 95 2.64 -7.33 -31.47
C VAL A 95 2.31 -8.58 -32.29
N SER A 96 2.09 -8.42 -33.60
CA SER A 96 1.72 -9.51 -34.50
C SER A 96 2.80 -10.59 -34.67
N SER A 97 4.07 -10.24 -34.46
CA SER A 97 5.22 -11.18 -34.54
C SER A 97 5.52 -11.91 -33.24
N LEU A 98 4.87 -11.52 -32.14
CA LEU A 98 5.10 -12.11 -30.82
C LEU A 98 4.27 -13.39 -30.65
N SER A 99 4.84 -14.37 -29.96
CA SER A 99 4.09 -15.54 -29.48
C SER A 99 3.08 -15.13 -28.38
N ASP A 100 2.08 -15.96 -28.11
CA ASP A 100 1.08 -15.69 -27.08
C ASP A 100 1.72 -15.52 -25.69
N ALA A 101 2.79 -16.26 -25.40
CA ALA A 101 3.53 -16.12 -24.14
C ALA A 101 4.24 -14.76 -24.02
N GLU A 102 4.85 -14.28 -25.12
CA GLU A 102 5.50 -12.96 -25.16
C GLU A 102 4.46 -11.82 -25.08
N LYS A 103 3.33 -11.95 -25.77
CA LYS A 103 2.21 -10.99 -25.66
C LYS A 103 1.68 -10.92 -24.24
N LEU A 104 1.51 -12.06 -23.56
CA LEU A 104 1.04 -12.10 -22.18
C LEU A 104 2.07 -11.50 -21.21
N ALA A 105 3.36 -11.76 -21.44
CA ALA A 105 4.43 -11.14 -20.66
C ALA A 105 4.45 -9.63 -20.83
N LEU A 106 4.31 -9.15 -22.06
CA LEU A 106 4.21 -7.73 -22.39
C LEU A 106 2.98 -7.08 -21.75
N ALA A 107 1.81 -7.74 -21.81
CA ALA A 107 0.60 -7.24 -21.17
C ALA A 107 0.79 -7.09 -19.65
N ALA A 108 1.39 -8.08 -18.99
CA ALA A 108 1.67 -8.02 -17.56
C ALA A 108 2.66 -6.88 -17.21
N ASP A 109 3.71 -6.69 -18.02
CA ASP A 109 4.65 -5.58 -17.86
C ASP A 109 3.94 -4.22 -18.03
N LEU A 110 3.16 -4.06 -19.09
CA LEU A 110 2.40 -2.85 -19.35
C LEU A 110 1.39 -2.53 -18.25
N VAL A 111 0.74 -3.51 -17.65
CA VAL A 111 -0.13 -3.32 -16.49
C VAL A 111 0.63 -2.64 -15.35
N VAL A 112 1.85 -3.05 -15.05
CA VAL A 112 2.67 -2.42 -14.00
C VAL A 112 3.18 -1.05 -14.45
N ARG A 113 3.68 -0.91 -15.69
CA ARG A 113 4.19 0.36 -16.24
C ARG A 113 3.12 1.46 -16.29
N VAL A 114 1.90 1.14 -16.68
CA VAL A 114 0.78 2.10 -16.61
C VAL A 114 0.55 2.53 -15.17
N GLY A 115 0.59 1.60 -14.21
CA GLY A 115 0.47 1.92 -12.78
C GLY A 115 1.53 2.91 -12.29
N THR A 116 2.80 2.69 -12.65
CA THR A 116 3.90 3.61 -12.31
C THR A 116 3.74 4.97 -12.97
N THR A 117 3.41 5.02 -14.26
CA THR A 117 3.19 6.27 -15.01
C THR A 117 2.05 7.10 -14.40
N LEU A 118 0.96 6.45 -14.01
CA LEU A 118 -0.18 7.09 -13.34
C LEU A 118 0.09 7.43 -11.87
N LYS A 119 1.23 7.01 -11.31
CA LYS A 119 1.54 7.09 -9.86
C LYS A 119 0.46 6.44 -9.01
N ALA A 120 -0.02 5.29 -9.45
CA ALA A 120 -1.00 4.51 -8.72
C ALA A 120 -0.38 3.89 -7.46
N SER A 121 -1.14 3.82 -6.38
CA SER A 121 -0.76 3.07 -5.18
C SER A 121 -1.08 1.59 -5.31
N ASP A 122 -2.17 1.26 -6.00
CA ASP A 122 -2.64 -0.12 -6.15
C ASP A 122 -3.18 -0.35 -7.58
N ILE A 123 -3.02 -1.57 -8.06
CA ILE A 123 -3.58 -2.09 -9.31
C ILE A 123 -4.54 -3.21 -8.95
N HIS A 124 -5.72 -3.20 -9.55
CA HIS A 124 -6.75 -4.22 -9.35
C HIS A 124 -7.11 -4.87 -10.68
N LEU A 125 -6.92 -6.17 -10.76
CA LEU A 125 -7.42 -7.05 -11.81
C LEU A 125 -8.59 -7.84 -11.23
N ASP A 126 -9.80 -7.43 -11.56
CA ASP A 126 -11.03 -8.01 -11.04
C ASP A 126 -11.62 -8.98 -12.06
N THR A 127 -11.92 -10.20 -11.62
CA THR A 127 -12.66 -11.18 -12.42
C THR A 127 -14.15 -11.02 -12.15
N LEU A 128 -14.87 -10.55 -13.16
CA LEU A 128 -16.34 -10.48 -13.16
C LEU A 128 -16.91 -11.69 -13.89
N LYS A 129 -18.25 -11.80 -13.94
CA LYS A 129 -18.94 -12.93 -14.57
C LYS A 129 -18.57 -13.10 -16.05
N ASP A 130 -18.59 -11.99 -16.79
CA ASP A 130 -18.45 -11.98 -18.26
C ASP A 130 -17.25 -11.12 -18.74
N SER A 131 -16.57 -10.41 -17.83
CA SER A 131 -15.41 -9.55 -18.16
C SER A 131 -14.32 -9.60 -17.12
N GLY A 132 -13.08 -9.33 -17.54
CA GLY A 132 -11.99 -8.90 -16.68
C GLY A 132 -11.92 -7.38 -16.66
N ARG A 133 -11.66 -6.80 -15.50
CA ARG A 133 -11.57 -5.36 -15.34
C ARG A 133 -10.26 -4.94 -14.69
N LEU A 134 -9.55 -4.01 -15.34
CA LEU A 134 -8.33 -3.40 -14.83
C LEU A 134 -8.62 -2.00 -14.29
N ARG A 135 -8.29 -1.77 -13.02
CA ARG A 135 -8.45 -0.50 -12.33
C ARG A 135 -7.17 -0.12 -11.60
N TYR A 136 -6.94 1.19 -11.47
CA TYR A 136 -5.81 1.74 -10.72
C TYR A 136 -6.32 2.67 -9.63
N ARG A 137 -5.71 2.59 -8.46
CA ARG A 137 -5.96 3.55 -7.39
C ARG A 137 -4.96 4.70 -7.50
N VAL A 138 -5.44 5.85 -7.93
CA VAL A 138 -4.63 7.06 -8.11
C VAL A 138 -5.13 8.14 -7.16
N ASN A 139 -4.25 8.67 -6.33
CA ASN A 139 -4.61 9.65 -5.28
C ASN A 139 -5.79 9.20 -4.40
N GLY A 140 -5.85 7.90 -4.08
CA GLY A 140 -6.90 7.29 -3.25
C GLY A 140 -8.18 6.91 -4.00
N ILE A 141 -8.37 7.35 -5.24
CA ILE A 141 -9.56 7.06 -6.06
C ILE A 141 -9.27 5.91 -7.01
N LEU A 142 -10.22 4.98 -7.09
CA LEU A 142 -10.17 3.84 -8.00
C LEU A 142 -10.74 4.22 -9.36
N ALA A 143 -9.91 4.19 -10.40
CA ALA A 143 -10.28 4.53 -11.77
C ALA A 143 -10.19 3.30 -12.69
N GLY A 144 -11.21 3.06 -13.52
CA GLY A 144 -11.21 2.04 -14.56
C GLY A 144 -10.31 2.46 -15.73
N VAL A 145 -9.52 1.51 -16.25
CA VAL A 145 -8.62 1.75 -17.38
C VAL A 145 -8.94 0.83 -18.55
N ALA A 146 -9.25 -0.42 -18.31
CA ALA A 146 -9.62 -1.37 -19.36
C ALA A 146 -10.64 -2.40 -18.86
N GLU A 147 -11.52 -2.82 -19.75
CA GLU A 147 -12.31 -4.04 -19.63
C GLU A 147 -11.95 -4.95 -20.82
N PHE A 148 -11.92 -6.25 -20.58
CA PHE A 148 -11.52 -7.26 -21.55
C PHE A 148 -12.24 -8.57 -21.27
N ASP A 149 -12.17 -9.53 -22.19
CA ASP A 149 -12.86 -10.84 -22.06
C ASP A 149 -12.37 -11.56 -20.79
N ALA A 150 -13.31 -12.04 -19.97
CA ALA A 150 -13.04 -12.79 -18.75
C ALA A 150 -12.11 -14.00 -18.96
N LYS A 151 -12.13 -14.59 -20.16
CA LYS A 151 -11.26 -15.73 -20.52
C LYS A 151 -9.76 -15.42 -20.49
N LEU A 152 -9.38 -14.14 -20.54
CA LEU A 152 -7.98 -13.72 -20.44
C LEU A 152 -7.48 -13.68 -18.99
N MET A 153 -8.38 -13.54 -18.02
CA MET A 153 -8.02 -13.42 -16.59
C MET A 153 -7.19 -14.58 -16.05
N PRO A 154 -7.54 -15.88 -16.31
CA PRO A 154 -6.72 -16.98 -15.81
C PRO A 154 -5.29 -16.96 -16.31
N ALA A 155 -5.07 -16.54 -17.55
CA ALA A 155 -3.72 -16.44 -18.13
C ALA A 155 -2.90 -15.30 -17.48
N LEU A 156 -3.52 -14.11 -17.29
CA LEU A 156 -2.89 -12.98 -16.61
C LEU A 156 -2.57 -13.31 -15.15
N VAL A 157 -3.52 -13.86 -14.39
CA VAL A 157 -3.32 -14.27 -13.00
C VAL A 157 -2.20 -15.30 -12.89
N THR A 158 -2.21 -16.34 -13.78
CA THR A 158 -1.14 -17.34 -13.82
C THR A 158 0.22 -16.70 -14.09
N ARG A 159 0.30 -15.72 -15.01
CA ARG A 159 1.54 -15.00 -15.28
C ARG A 159 2.08 -14.30 -14.05
N PHE A 160 1.24 -13.58 -13.31
CA PHE A 160 1.62 -12.93 -12.07
C PHE A 160 1.96 -13.92 -10.95
N LYS A 161 1.26 -15.05 -10.85
CA LYS A 161 1.63 -16.15 -9.92
C LYS A 161 3.02 -16.71 -10.21
N VAL A 162 3.36 -16.91 -11.48
CA VAL A 162 4.71 -17.36 -11.88
C VAL A 162 5.74 -16.33 -11.46
N MET A 163 5.50 -15.04 -11.70
CA MET A 163 6.39 -13.95 -11.26
C MET A 163 6.55 -13.94 -9.74
N GLY A 164 5.46 -14.15 -8.99
CA GLY A 164 5.44 -14.21 -7.53
C GLY A 164 5.94 -15.53 -6.93
N LYS A 165 6.29 -16.53 -7.76
CA LYS A 165 6.62 -17.91 -7.31
C LYS A 165 5.52 -18.56 -6.48
N CYS A 166 4.27 -18.16 -6.71
CA CYS A 166 3.07 -18.77 -6.12
C CYS A 166 2.74 -20.12 -6.77
N ALA A 167 1.89 -20.91 -6.10
CA ALA A 167 1.37 -22.15 -6.65
C ALA A 167 0.34 -21.85 -7.74
N VAL A 168 0.68 -22.19 -9.00
CA VAL A 168 -0.17 -21.87 -10.17
C VAL A 168 -1.40 -22.78 -10.31
N ASP A 169 -1.34 -23.96 -9.70
CA ASP A 169 -2.40 -24.97 -9.70
C ASP A 169 -3.40 -24.85 -8.53
N VAL A 170 -3.14 -23.94 -7.61
CA VAL A 170 -3.97 -23.68 -6.44
C VAL A 170 -4.80 -22.42 -6.68
N HIS A 171 -6.13 -22.57 -6.78
CA HIS A 171 -7.07 -21.50 -7.13
C HIS A 171 -8.13 -21.21 -6.06
N ASN A 172 -8.14 -21.98 -4.98
CA ASN A 172 -9.22 -22.01 -3.99
C ASN A 172 -8.83 -21.46 -2.62
N VAL A 173 -7.60 -21.01 -2.47
CA VAL A 173 -7.10 -20.35 -1.25
C VAL A 173 -6.35 -19.07 -1.62
N PRO A 174 -6.36 -18.04 -0.75
CA PRO A 174 -5.57 -16.84 -0.97
C PRO A 174 -4.08 -17.15 -1.04
N GLN A 175 -3.36 -16.41 -1.88
CA GLN A 175 -1.91 -16.47 -1.98
C GLN A 175 -1.35 -15.06 -2.06
N ASP A 176 -0.26 -14.81 -1.37
CA ASP A 176 0.43 -13.53 -1.39
C ASP A 176 1.87 -13.70 -1.89
N ALA A 177 2.38 -12.68 -2.55
CA ALA A 177 3.77 -12.64 -2.99
C ALA A 177 4.32 -11.21 -2.92
N ARG A 178 5.62 -11.11 -2.67
CA ARG A 178 6.38 -9.86 -2.81
C ARG A 178 7.56 -10.10 -3.74
N ILE A 179 7.69 -9.28 -4.77
CA ILE A 179 8.79 -9.35 -5.72
C ILE A 179 9.39 -7.97 -5.99
N PRO A 180 10.73 -7.88 -6.13
CA PRO A 180 11.35 -6.70 -6.71
C PRO A 180 10.99 -6.64 -8.20
N TYR A 181 10.70 -5.44 -8.69
CA TYR A 181 10.31 -5.20 -10.07
C TYR A 181 10.85 -3.88 -10.58
N GLN A 182 11.22 -3.82 -11.84
CA GLN A 182 11.64 -2.60 -12.48
C GLN A 182 10.68 -2.27 -13.63
N ALA A 183 10.05 -1.11 -13.58
CA ALA A 183 9.11 -0.65 -14.59
C ALA A 183 9.41 0.81 -14.96
N GLY A 184 9.64 1.06 -16.24
CA GLY A 184 9.89 2.43 -16.73
C GLY A 184 11.09 3.13 -16.08
N GLY A 185 12.12 2.38 -15.67
CA GLY A 185 13.31 2.92 -14.98
C GLY A 185 13.11 3.15 -13.47
N ILE A 186 11.94 2.83 -12.91
CA ILE A 186 11.64 2.94 -11.49
C ILE A 186 11.75 1.56 -10.84
N GLU A 187 12.49 1.47 -9.74
CA GLU A 187 12.56 0.27 -8.92
C GLU A 187 11.40 0.21 -7.93
N LEU A 188 10.70 -0.92 -7.93
CA LEU A 188 9.50 -1.15 -7.13
C LEU A 188 9.61 -2.47 -6.36
N ASP A 189 8.86 -2.58 -5.26
CA ASP A 189 8.37 -3.86 -4.78
C ASP A 189 6.89 -3.99 -5.13
N LEU A 190 6.53 -5.10 -5.74
CA LEU A 190 5.13 -5.45 -5.99
C LEU A 190 4.66 -6.41 -4.89
N LEU A 191 3.69 -5.97 -4.09
CA LEU A 191 2.96 -6.84 -3.18
C LEU A 191 1.70 -7.31 -3.89
N MET A 192 1.67 -8.58 -4.20
CA MET A 192 0.58 -9.21 -4.95
C MET A 192 -0.27 -10.06 -4.01
N SER A 193 -1.57 -9.88 -4.05
CA SER A 193 -2.54 -10.70 -3.32
C SER A 193 -3.53 -11.31 -4.30
N PHE A 194 -3.53 -12.62 -4.37
CA PHE A 194 -4.42 -13.42 -5.20
C PHE A 194 -5.57 -13.91 -4.34
N LEU A 195 -6.80 -13.58 -4.72
CA LEU A 195 -7.99 -13.91 -3.95
C LEU A 195 -8.97 -14.73 -4.81
N PRO A 196 -9.39 -15.91 -4.36
CA PRO A 196 -10.50 -16.65 -4.98
C PRO A 196 -11.80 -15.85 -4.97
N SER A 197 -12.50 -15.81 -6.10
CA SER A 197 -13.81 -15.17 -6.22
C SER A 197 -14.77 -16.07 -7.01
N MET A 198 -16.06 -15.72 -7.05
CA MET A 198 -17.06 -16.49 -7.78
C MET A 198 -16.81 -16.55 -9.30
N GLY A 199 -16.15 -15.53 -9.85
CA GLY A 199 -15.79 -15.48 -11.28
C GLY A 199 -14.46 -16.13 -11.63
N GLY A 200 -13.67 -16.51 -10.63
CA GLY A 200 -12.29 -16.97 -10.76
C GLY A 200 -11.38 -16.26 -9.74
N GLU A 201 -10.08 -16.19 -9.99
CA GLU A 201 -9.18 -15.45 -9.10
C GLU A 201 -9.10 -13.98 -9.48
N THR A 202 -9.05 -13.10 -8.50
CA THR A 202 -8.73 -11.68 -8.65
C THR A 202 -7.31 -11.42 -8.16
N LEU A 203 -6.69 -10.36 -8.64
CA LEU A 203 -5.36 -9.94 -8.23
C LEU A 203 -5.36 -8.47 -7.83
N THR A 204 -4.90 -8.20 -6.63
CA THR A 204 -4.56 -6.84 -6.19
C THR A 204 -3.04 -6.74 -6.06
N MET A 205 -2.46 -5.70 -6.66
CA MET A 205 -1.03 -5.42 -6.54
C MET A 205 -0.83 -4.04 -5.93
N ARG A 206 -0.09 -3.95 -4.83
CA ARG A 206 0.39 -2.69 -4.29
C ARG A 206 1.78 -2.39 -4.86
N LEU A 207 1.95 -1.15 -5.31
CA LEU A 207 3.19 -0.63 -5.87
C LEU A 207 3.94 0.11 -4.76
N LEU A 208 5.06 -0.42 -4.32
CA LEU A 208 5.92 0.22 -3.34
C LEU A 208 7.16 0.76 -4.04
N ASP A 209 7.19 2.08 -4.21
CA ASP A 209 8.33 2.78 -4.83
C ASP A 209 9.51 2.80 -3.86
N ARG A 210 10.62 2.15 -4.23
CA ARG A 210 11.82 2.07 -3.39
C ARG A 210 12.52 3.42 -3.18
N SER A 211 12.25 4.42 -4.00
CA SER A 211 12.80 5.77 -3.81
C SER A 211 12.27 6.45 -2.54
N ILE A 212 11.17 5.94 -1.99
CA ILE A 212 10.54 6.45 -0.75
C ILE A 212 11.45 6.27 0.49
N THR A 213 12.45 5.39 0.45
CA THR A 213 13.38 5.19 1.58
C THR A 213 14.20 6.44 1.94
N ASN A 214 14.36 7.36 1.01
CA ASN A 214 15.11 8.61 1.22
C ASN A 214 14.21 9.80 1.57
N LEU A 215 12.93 9.59 1.87
CA LEU A 215 12.04 10.69 2.21
C LEU A 215 12.40 11.29 3.58
N THR A 216 12.53 12.60 3.59
CA THR A 216 12.78 13.39 4.78
C THR A 216 11.51 14.08 5.27
N LEU A 217 11.52 14.59 6.49
CA LEU A 217 10.43 15.42 7.01
C LEU A 217 10.20 16.66 6.12
N ASP A 218 11.26 17.21 5.52
CA ASP A 218 11.15 18.33 4.58
C ASP A 218 10.33 18.00 3.34
N HIS A 219 10.45 16.77 2.85
CA HIS A 219 9.70 16.32 1.68
C HIS A 219 8.18 16.35 1.91
N PHE A 220 7.73 16.01 3.11
CA PHE A 220 6.28 15.96 3.45
C PHE A 220 5.76 17.26 4.01
N MET A 221 6.54 17.92 4.85
CA MET A 221 6.09 19.06 5.65
C MET A 221 6.62 20.40 5.10
N GLY A 222 7.74 20.39 4.35
CA GLY A 222 8.34 21.62 3.82
C GLY A 222 8.59 22.66 4.91
N ALA A 223 8.10 23.87 4.69
CA ALA A 223 8.17 24.97 5.65
C ALA A 223 7.02 24.97 6.70
N ASN A 224 6.29 23.86 6.88
CA ASN A 224 5.23 23.78 7.87
C ASN A 224 5.80 23.93 9.29
N PRO A 225 5.31 24.87 10.11
CA PRO A 225 5.80 25.10 11.47
C PRO A 225 5.67 23.87 12.39
N LEU A 226 4.75 22.95 12.09
CA LEU A 226 4.62 21.69 12.82
C LEU A 226 5.83 20.76 12.66
N LYS A 227 6.68 20.98 11.63
CA LYS A 227 7.92 20.20 11.44
C LYS A 227 8.89 20.40 12.60
N GLU A 228 9.12 21.65 13.00
CA GLU A 228 10.02 21.98 14.10
C GLU A 228 9.51 21.38 15.42
N ALA A 229 8.21 21.46 15.65
CA ALA A 229 7.57 20.86 16.81
C ALA A 229 7.73 19.33 16.83
N LEU A 230 7.55 18.67 15.67
CA LEU A 230 7.78 17.22 15.53
C LEU A 230 9.24 16.86 15.79
N VAL A 231 10.19 17.56 15.17
CA VAL A 231 11.64 17.35 15.38
C VAL A 231 12.01 17.54 16.86
N SER A 232 11.47 18.56 17.51
CA SER A 232 11.67 18.77 18.96
C SER A 232 11.24 17.57 19.79
N GLY A 233 10.08 16.96 19.48
CA GLY A 233 9.62 15.76 20.17
C GLY A 233 10.48 14.52 19.88
N LEU A 234 10.94 14.38 18.65
CA LEU A 234 11.85 13.29 18.25
C LEU A 234 13.26 13.44 18.84
N SER A 235 13.64 14.62 19.29
CA SER A 235 14.92 14.88 19.94
C SER A 235 14.91 14.56 21.44
N ALA A 236 13.76 14.19 22.00
CA ALA A 236 13.66 13.80 23.41
C ALA A 236 14.49 12.53 23.67
N PRO A 237 15.10 12.41 24.84
CA PRO A 237 15.92 11.23 25.18
C PRO A 237 15.08 9.96 25.38
N TYR A 238 13.83 10.09 25.80
CA TYR A 238 12.88 9.00 26.01
C TYR A 238 11.45 9.52 25.93
N GLY A 239 10.50 8.60 25.79
CA GLY A 239 9.07 8.87 25.73
C GLY A 239 8.42 8.25 24.50
N LEU A 240 7.12 8.50 24.32
CA LEU A 240 6.30 7.94 23.27
C LEU A 240 5.84 9.01 22.30
N VAL A 241 6.07 8.80 21.01
CA VAL A 241 5.57 9.63 19.90
C VAL A 241 4.65 8.79 19.03
N ILE A 242 3.41 9.24 18.83
CA ILE A 242 2.41 8.52 18.03
C ILE A 242 2.07 9.30 16.77
N VAL A 243 2.18 8.64 15.63
CA VAL A 243 1.70 9.12 14.32
C VAL A 243 0.36 8.46 14.03
N SER A 244 -0.72 9.21 13.90
CA SER A 244 -2.05 8.64 13.71
C SER A 244 -2.77 9.12 12.46
N GLY A 245 -3.82 8.39 12.10
CA GLY A 245 -4.71 8.67 10.98
C GLY A 245 -5.33 7.39 10.41
N PRO A 246 -6.31 7.49 9.51
CA PRO A 246 -6.91 6.33 8.84
C PRO A 246 -5.95 5.67 7.84
N THR A 247 -6.41 4.60 7.22
CA THR A 247 -5.70 3.97 6.10
C THR A 247 -5.53 4.96 4.96
N GLY A 248 -4.32 5.01 4.38
CA GLY A 248 -4.01 5.91 3.26
C GLY A 248 -3.77 7.38 3.66
N SER A 249 -3.70 7.73 4.95
CA SER A 249 -3.38 9.08 5.41
C SER A 249 -1.88 9.44 5.35
N GLY A 250 -1.01 8.49 4.97
CA GLY A 250 0.43 8.70 4.88
C GLY A 250 1.20 8.44 6.18
N LYS A 251 0.61 7.73 7.16
CA LYS A 251 1.28 7.40 8.44
C LYS A 251 2.64 6.74 8.24
N THR A 252 2.70 5.67 7.46
CA THR A 252 3.96 4.96 7.19
C THR A 252 5.01 5.89 6.62
N SER A 253 4.63 6.77 5.69
CA SER A 253 5.57 7.71 5.07
C SER A 253 6.16 8.70 6.09
N ILE A 254 5.34 9.27 6.99
CA ILE A 254 5.81 10.15 8.06
C ILE A 254 6.62 9.37 9.09
N LEU A 255 6.17 8.17 9.48
CA LEU A 255 6.92 7.31 10.40
C LEU A 255 8.32 7.01 9.85
N TYR A 256 8.44 6.64 8.57
CA TYR A 256 9.74 6.41 7.91
C TYR A 256 10.58 7.69 7.83
N ALA A 257 9.96 8.85 7.58
CA ALA A 257 10.68 10.14 7.62
C ALA A 257 11.18 10.48 9.02
N CYS A 258 10.42 10.17 10.07
CA CYS A 258 10.88 10.29 11.46
C CYS A 258 12.06 9.35 11.74
N VAL A 259 11.97 8.10 11.28
CA VAL A 259 13.04 7.10 11.46
C VAL A 259 14.28 7.51 10.71
N ASN A 260 14.18 7.99 9.47
CA ASN A 260 15.33 8.52 8.71
C ASN A 260 16.01 9.71 9.43
N HIS A 261 15.22 10.58 10.06
CA HIS A 261 15.76 11.69 10.86
C HIS A 261 16.50 11.20 12.12
N LEU A 262 16.05 10.10 12.70
CA LEU A 262 16.57 9.51 13.93
C LEU A 262 17.76 8.56 13.72
N ALA A 263 17.88 7.96 12.52
CA ALA A 263 18.87 6.95 12.18
C ALA A 263 20.25 7.59 11.92
N VAL A 264 20.91 7.99 13.00
CA VAL A 264 22.28 8.51 12.98
C VAL A 264 23.24 7.43 13.50
N PRO A 265 24.55 7.46 13.12
CA PRO A 265 25.51 6.42 13.49
C PRO A 265 25.65 6.17 15.01
N GLU A 266 25.41 7.20 15.82
CA GLU A 266 25.53 7.16 17.27
C GLU A 266 24.32 6.52 17.99
N LYS A 267 23.24 6.22 17.25
CA LYS A 267 21.99 5.70 17.81
C LYS A 267 21.63 4.36 17.20
N LYS A 268 21.39 3.37 18.03
CA LYS A 268 20.82 2.09 17.62
C LYS A 268 19.33 2.21 17.48
N VAL A 269 18.85 2.22 16.24
CA VAL A 269 17.43 2.23 15.89
C VAL A 269 16.97 0.83 15.54
N VAL A 270 15.94 0.35 16.19
CA VAL A 270 15.33 -0.97 15.92
C VAL A 270 13.85 -0.77 15.60
N SER A 271 13.39 -1.29 14.46
CA SER A 271 11.97 -1.28 14.10
C SER A 271 11.34 -2.67 14.16
N ILE A 272 10.04 -2.72 14.47
CA ILE A 272 9.19 -3.92 14.50
C ILE A 272 7.99 -3.63 13.60
N GLU A 273 7.84 -4.36 12.51
CA GLU A 273 6.90 -4.03 11.43
C GLU A 273 6.12 -5.28 10.94
N ASP A 274 4.88 -5.08 10.53
CA ASP A 274 3.98 -6.16 10.04
C ASP A 274 3.23 -5.76 8.76
N PRO A 275 3.84 -5.96 7.57
CA PRO A 275 5.23 -6.35 7.29
C PRO A 275 6.21 -5.15 7.22
N VAL A 276 7.51 -5.42 7.05
CA VAL A 276 8.50 -4.40 6.64
C VAL A 276 8.20 -3.96 5.21
N GLU A 277 7.85 -2.66 5.03
CA GLU A 277 7.51 -2.14 3.70
C GLU A 277 8.76 -1.84 2.87
N TYR A 278 9.76 -1.16 3.45
CA TYR A 278 11.00 -0.78 2.80
C TYR A 278 12.19 -1.05 3.71
N LEU A 279 13.34 -1.40 3.13
CA LEU A 279 14.60 -1.51 3.87
C LEU A 279 15.20 -0.12 4.10
N MET A 280 15.54 0.20 5.35
CA MET A 280 16.11 1.48 5.76
C MET A 280 17.57 1.33 6.15
N PRO A 281 18.49 2.10 5.54
CA PRO A 281 19.88 2.11 5.96
C PRO A 281 20.03 2.53 7.43
N GLY A 282 20.92 1.87 8.17
CA GLY A 282 21.19 2.20 9.59
C GLY A 282 20.11 1.76 10.58
N VAL A 283 19.06 1.06 10.14
CA VAL A 283 17.97 0.57 11.00
C VAL A 283 17.96 -0.95 11.03
N VAL A 284 17.89 -1.53 12.22
CA VAL A 284 17.65 -2.96 12.39
C VAL A 284 16.15 -3.21 12.31
N GLN A 285 15.68 -3.81 11.22
CA GLN A 285 14.24 -4.01 10.97
C GLN A 285 13.83 -5.46 11.25
N VAL A 286 12.88 -5.64 12.17
CA VAL A 286 12.32 -6.93 12.57
C VAL A 286 10.94 -7.08 11.95
N GLY A 287 10.79 -7.98 10.99
CA GLY A 287 9.49 -8.33 10.42
C GLY A 287 8.74 -9.32 11.31
N VAL A 288 7.49 -8.98 11.66
CA VAL A 288 6.58 -9.90 12.36
C VAL A 288 6.33 -11.16 11.55
N ASN A 289 6.40 -12.32 12.21
CA ASN A 289 6.11 -13.63 11.62
C ASN A 289 5.28 -14.47 12.60
N LYS A 290 3.97 -14.31 12.51
CA LYS A 290 3.02 -14.98 13.41
C LYS A 290 3.09 -16.51 13.31
N SER A 291 3.37 -17.06 12.14
CA SER A 291 3.49 -18.50 11.93
C SER A 291 4.72 -19.10 12.63
N ALA A 292 5.76 -18.29 12.83
CA ALA A 292 6.94 -18.65 13.62
C ALA A 292 6.86 -18.22 15.11
N GLY A 293 5.72 -17.69 15.56
CA GLY A 293 5.53 -17.19 16.93
C GLY A 293 6.14 -15.80 17.19
N LEU A 294 6.71 -15.14 16.18
CA LEU A 294 7.27 -13.80 16.31
C LEU A 294 6.16 -12.75 16.14
N THR A 295 5.47 -12.44 17.25
CA THR A 295 4.49 -11.35 17.33
C THR A 295 5.17 -10.00 17.57
N ALA A 296 4.44 -8.89 17.40
CA ALA A 296 4.98 -7.54 17.70
C ALA A 296 5.39 -7.44 19.18
N ALA A 297 4.57 -7.94 20.09
CA ALA A 297 4.86 -7.95 21.54
C ALA A 297 6.10 -8.78 21.88
N ASN A 298 6.23 -10.01 21.30
CA ASN A 298 7.40 -10.86 21.53
C ASN A 298 8.67 -10.22 20.96
N ALA A 299 8.59 -9.61 19.78
CA ALA A 299 9.70 -8.88 19.18
C ALA A 299 10.11 -7.69 20.08
N LEU A 300 9.14 -6.91 20.58
CA LEU A 300 9.41 -5.76 21.46
C LEU A 300 10.11 -6.17 22.76
N ARG A 301 9.69 -7.28 23.39
CA ARG A 301 10.40 -7.85 24.56
C ARG A 301 11.85 -8.25 24.25
N ALA A 302 12.11 -8.76 23.06
CA ALA A 302 13.46 -9.12 22.63
C ALA A 302 14.30 -7.87 22.34
N VAL A 303 13.72 -6.87 21.66
CA VAL A 303 14.36 -5.58 21.31
C VAL A 303 14.80 -4.85 22.58
N LEU A 304 13.99 -4.80 23.63
CA LEU A 304 14.35 -4.19 24.91
C LEU A 304 15.62 -4.77 25.57
N ARG A 305 16.02 -5.99 25.20
CA ARG A 305 17.26 -6.63 25.67
C ARG A 305 18.43 -6.48 24.70
N SER A 306 18.23 -5.76 23.59
CA SER A 306 19.25 -5.59 22.56
C SER A 306 19.94 -4.22 22.58
N ASP A 307 19.81 -3.49 23.69
CA ASP A 307 20.41 -2.16 23.89
C ASP A 307 20.02 -1.15 22.78
N PRO A 308 18.73 -0.92 22.51
CA PRO A 308 18.31 0.10 21.53
C PRO A 308 18.28 1.49 22.17
N ASN A 309 18.59 2.52 21.41
CA ASN A 309 18.31 3.90 21.80
C ASN A 309 16.90 4.32 21.39
N ILE A 310 16.47 3.85 20.22
CA ILE A 310 15.19 4.18 19.63
C ILE A 310 14.47 2.89 19.18
N ILE A 311 13.23 2.76 19.58
CA ILE A 311 12.37 1.64 19.23
C ILE A 311 11.24 2.17 18.34
N VAL A 312 11.10 1.60 17.14
CA VAL A 312 10.00 1.90 16.24
C VAL A 312 9.03 0.73 16.24
N VAL A 313 7.80 0.97 16.65
CA VAL A 313 6.72 -0.01 16.52
C VAL A 313 5.85 0.42 15.35
N GLY A 314 5.90 -0.30 14.24
CA GLY A 314 5.23 0.08 13.00
C GLY A 314 3.77 0.47 13.21
N GLU A 315 3.05 -0.31 14.01
CA GLU A 315 1.68 0.01 14.42
C GLU A 315 1.31 -0.67 15.75
N ILE A 316 0.70 0.07 16.67
CA ILE A 316 0.07 -0.47 17.88
C ILE A 316 -1.36 -0.90 17.55
N LYS A 317 -1.60 -2.23 17.58
CA LYS A 317 -2.89 -2.86 17.23
C LYS A 317 -3.59 -3.54 18.40
N ASP A 318 -2.86 -3.87 19.44
CA ASP A 318 -3.33 -4.68 20.56
C ASP A 318 -2.83 -4.16 21.92
N ALA A 319 -3.51 -4.57 22.98
CA ALA A 319 -3.27 -4.15 24.36
C ALA A 319 -1.85 -4.49 24.84
N GLU A 320 -1.34 -5.66 24.48
CA GLU A 320 -0.02 -6.13 24.91
C GLU A 320 1.10 -5.26 24.32
N THR A 321 1.00 -4.96 23.01
CA THR A 321 1.95 -4.08 22.34
C THR A 321 1.87 -2.65 22.87
N ALA A 322 0.64 -2.14 23.18
CA ALA A 322 0.45 -0.81 23.74
C ALA A 322 1.11 -0.67 25.13
N ASP A 323 0.87 -1.62 26.02
CA ASP A 323 1.46 -1.64 27.37
C ASP A 323 2.98 -1.69 27.32
N LEU A 324 3.53 -2.59 26.50
CA LEU A 324 4.98 -2.72 26.33
C LEU A 324 5.63 -1.47 25.73
N ALA A 325 4.98 -0.80 24.78
CA ALA A 325 5.47 0.45 24.20
C ALA A 325 5.53 1.58 25.23
N CYS A 326 4.50 1.72 26.06
CA CYS A 326 4.49 2.69 27.16
C CYS A 326 5.54 2.37 28.21
N LYS A 327 5.71 1.09 28.59
CA LYS A 327 6.76 0.66 29.54
C LYS A 327 8.17 0.89 28.98
N ALA A 328 8.39 0.65 27.70
CA ALA A 328 9.65 0.97 27.03
C ALA A 328 9.97 2.46 27.11
N ALA A 329 8.97 3.32 26.83
CA ALA A 329 9.09 4.77 26.95
C ALA A 329 9.37 5.22 28.39
N LEU A 330 8.72 4.59 29.38
CA LEU A 330 8.93 4.88 30.81
C LEU A 330 10.34 4.49 31.28
N THR A 331 10.93 3.44 30.71
CA THR A 331 12.25 2.91 31.08
C THR A 331 13.42 3.51 30.32
N GLY A 332 13.22 4.64 29.66
CA GLY A 332 14.31 5.45 29.10
C GLY A 332 14.54 5.30 27.60
N HIS A 333 13.61 4.70 26.85
CA HIS A 333 13.71 4.59 25.38
C HIS A 333 12.81 5.60 24.68
N LEU A 334 13.29 6.16 23.56
CA LEU A 334 12.39 6.87 22.64
C LEU A 334 11.64 5.84 21.81
N VAL A 335 10.31 5.81 21.98
CA VAL A 335 9.42 4.92 21.22
C VAL A 335 8.65 5.75 20.20
N VAL A 336 8.74 5.39 18.92
CA VAL A 336 7.96 6.02 17.84
C VAL A 336 7.04 4.96 17.24
N SER A 337 5.76 5.27 17.16
CA SER A 337 4.79 4.29 16.64
C SER A 337 3.72 4.95 15.78
N SER A 338 2.94 4.12 15.09
CA SER A 338 1.70 4.57 14.46
C SER A 338 0.46 3.92 15.06
N MET A 339 -0.68 4.57 14.86
CA MET A 339 -1.99 4.05 15.28
C MET A 339 -3.09 4.49 14.31
N HIS A 340 -4.08 3.62 14.11
CA HIS A 340 -5.31 4.03 13.45
C HIS A 340 -6.20 4.79 14.44
N ALA A 341 -6.32 6.11 14.27
CA ALA A 341 -7.24 6.96 15.03
C ALA A 341 -7.73 8.12 14.17
N ARG A 342 -8.87 8.70 14.51
CA ARG A 342 -9.46 9.82 13.75
C ARG A 342 -8.71 11.13 14.01
N ASN A 343 -8.35 11.39 15.26
CA ASN A 343 -7.65 12.58 15.74
C ASN A 343 -6.81 12.26 16.97
N SER A 344 -6.10 13.24 17.51
CA SER A 344 -5.22 13.06 18.67
C SER A 344 -5.96 12.66 19.95
N GLY A 345 -7.19 13.16 20.17
CA GLY A 345 -8.03 12.75 21.31
C GLY A 345 -8.39 11.27 21.24
N HIS A 346 -8.78 10.78 20.06
CA HIS A 346 -9.06 9.36 19.86
C HIS A 346 -7.85 8.44 20.07
N VAL A 347 -6.62 8.93 19.86
CA VAL A 347 -5.41 8.16 20.21
C VAL A 347 -5.38 7.90 21.71
N ILE A 348 -5.66 8.93 22.53
CA ILE A 348 -5.70 8.83 23.98
C ILE A 348 -6.76 7.83 24.42
N SER A 349 -8.02 8.03 24.00
CA SER A 349 -9.10 7.11 24.35
C SER A 349 -8.78 5.68 23.96
N ARG A 350 -8.23 5.45 22.76
CA ARG A 350 -7.93 4.12 22.26
C ARG A 350 -6.81 3.41 23.03
N LEU A 351 -5.78 4.14 23.47
CA LEU A 351 -4.73 3.56 24.32
C LEU A 351 -5.29 3.18 25.70
N ILE A 352 -6.17 4.02 26.26
CA ILE A 352 -6.85 3.72 27.53
C ILE A 352 -7.78 2.50 27.38
N ASP A 353 -8.57 2.42 26.30
CA ASP A 353 -9.44 1.29 25.97
C ASP A 353 -8.64 -0.01 25.77
N MET A 354 -7.40 0.07 25.30
CA MET A 354 -6.46 -1.06 25.24
C MET A 354 -5.88 -1.45 26.61
N GLY A 355 -6.23 -0.74 27.68
CA GLY A 355 -5.79 -1.06 29.04
C GLY A 355 -4.52 -0.33 29.48
N VAL A 356 -4.02 0.64 28.71
CA VAL A 356 -2.91 1.48 29.17
C VAL A 356 -3.41 2.37 30.30
N ASP A 357 -2.73 2.32 31.43
CA ASP A 357 -3.05 3.16 32.58
C ASP A 357 -2.91 4.66 32.23
N PRO A 358 -3.94 5.50 32.47
CA PRO A 358 -3.90 6.93 32.15
C PRO A 358 -2.76 7.71 32.79
N TYR A 359 -2.32 7.30 33.99
CA TYR A 359 -1.19 7.91 34.65
C TYR A 359 0.11 7.63 33.88
N THR A 360 0.35 6.35 33.56
CA THR A 360 1.50 5.92 32.75
C THR A 360 1.50 6.60 31.39
N LEU A 361 0.34 6.72 30.74
CA LEU A 361 0.21 7.40 29.45
C LEU A 361 0.56 8.89 29.55
N GLY A 362 0.09 9.58 30.61
CA GLY A 362 0.41 10.99 30.86
C GLY A 362 1.88 11.25 31.15
N GLU A 363 2.61 10.26 31.71
CA GLU A 363 4.05 10.39 31.98
C GLU A 363 4.93 10.07 30.75
N THR A 364 4.44 9.23 29.86
CA THR A 364 5.26 8.71 28.74
C THR A 364 5.00 9.39 27.41
N LEU A 365 3.77 9.85 27.16
CA LEU A 365 3.40 10.43 25.87
C LEU A 365 3.98 11.82 25.70
N LEU A 366 4.83 12.00 24.71
CA LEU A 366 5.44 13.28 24.36
C LEU A 366 4.57 14.05 23.36
N MET A 367 4.01 13.32 22.41
CA MET A 367 3.38 13.96 21.26
C MET A 367 2.47 12.96 20.51
N VAL A 368 1.38 13.49 19.98
CA VAL A 368 0.53 12.80 19.00
C VAL A 368 0.41 13.67 17.76
N THR A 369 0.73 13.11 16.60
CA THR A 369 0.33 13.69 15.31
C THR A 369 -0.83 12.93 14.74
N SER A 370 -1.79 13.63 14.15
CA SER A 370 -2.88 13.00 13.39
C SER A 370 -3.01 13.67 12.04
N GLN A 371 -3.20 12.88 10.99
CA GLN A 371 -3.09 13.39 9.62
C GLN A 371 -4.12 12.83 8.66
N ARG A 372 -4.41 13.63 7.64
CA ARG A 372 -5.21 13.30 6.46
C ARG A 372 -4.51 13.78 5.21
N LEU A 373 -4.76 13.10 4.09
CA LEU A 373 -4.33 13.58 2.79
C LEU A 373 -5.51 14.18 2.03
N VAL A 374 -5.35 15.41 1.58
CA VAL A 374 -6.26 16.12 0.67
C VAL A 374 -5.63 16.20 -0.71
N ARG A 375 -6.44 16.11 -1.75
CA ARG A 375 -5.96 16.21 -3.14
C ARG A 375 -5.65 17.67 -3.48
N LYS A 376 -4.48 17.93 -4.09
CA LYS A 376 -4.13 19.27 -4.56
C LYS A 376 -4.88 19.57 -5.85
N VAL A 377 -5.46 20.77 -5.93
CA VAL A 377 -6.03 21.28 -7.18
C VAL A 377 -4.96 21.30 -8.27
N CYS A 378 -5.28 20.84 -9.44
CA CYS A 378 -4.36 20.85 -10.58
C CYS A 378 -3.99 22.30 -10.92
N LYS A 379 -2.70 22.61 -10.92
CA LYS A 379 -2.21 23.97 -11.22
C LYS A 379 -2.52 24.42 -12.65
N ASP A 380 -2.63 23.45 -13.58
CA ASP A 380 -2.83 23.72 -15.00
C ASP A 380 -4.30 24.02 -15.36
N CYS A 381 -5.27 23.48 -14.61
CA CYS A 381 -6.69 23.63 -14.95
C CYS A 381 -7.58 24.12 -13.80
N GLY A 382 -7.07 24.21 -12.57
CA GLY A 382 -7.85 24.71 -11.46
C GLY A 382 -8.15 26.21 -11.64
N THR A 383 -9.40 26.62 -11.38
CA THR A 383 -9.87 28.01 -11.48
C THR A 383 -10.26 28.58 -10.13
N LYS A 384 -10.45 29.88 -10.03
CA LYS A 384 -11.04 30.50 -8.83
C LYS A 384 -12.42 29.91 -8.55
N ASP A 385 -12.72 29.75 -7.30
CA ASP A 385 -14.01 29.30 -6.81
C ASP A 385 -14.71 30.40 -6.00
N ALA A 386 -16.03 30.37 -6.02
CA ALA A 386 -16.88 31.13 -5.12
C ALA A 386 -17.74 30.10 -4.36
N PRO A 387 -17.27 29.56 -3.23
CA PRO A 387 -18.01 28.57 -2.48
C PRO A 387 -19.38 29.07 -2.04
N SER A 388 -20.34 28.16 -1.87
CA SER A 388 -21.67 28.51 -1.38
C SER A 388 -21.59 29.08 0.04
N ALA A 389 -22.58 29.91 0.41
CA ALA A 389 -22.66 30.48 1.76
C ALA A 389 -22.67 29.40 2.85
N LYS A 390 -23.33 28.25 2.60
CA LYS A 390 -23.33 27.12 3.50
C LYS A 390 -21.91 26.51 3.66
N ALA A 391 -21.22 26.25 2.56
CA ALA A 391 -19.87 25.68 2.60
C ALA A 391 -18.85 26.60 3.31
N LEU A 392 -19.03 27.93 3.17
CA LEU A 392 -18.23 28.91 3.89
C LEU A 392 -18.56 28.93 5.38
N ALA A 393 -19.85 28.84 5.76
CA ALA A 393 -20.27 28.78 7.15
C ALA A 393 -19.74 27.54 7.85
N ASP A 394 -19.87 26.34 7.22
CA ASP A 394 -19.35 25.09 7.74
C ASP A 394 -17.80 25.17 7.92
N ALA A 395 -17.10 25.75 6.94
CA ALA A 395 -15.65 25.94 7.01
C ALA A 395 -15.25 26.94 8.12
N GLN A 396 -16.01 28.02 8.31
CA GLN A 396 -15.78 29.00 9.36
C GLN A 396 -15.98 28.39 10.75
N GLU A 397 -17.00 27.56 10.91
CA GLU A 397 -17.25 26.84 12.15
C GLU A 397 -16.08 25.87 12.45
N ALA A 398 -15.66 25.07 11.46
CA ALA A 398 -14.54 24.14 11.61
C ALA A 398 -13.22 24.86 11.94
N ALA A 399 -12.95 26.00 11.31
CA ALA A 399 -11.78 26.82 11.64
C ALA A 399 -11.82 27.32 13.07
N SER A 400 -12.95 27.94 13.48
CA SER A 400 -13.11 28.57 14.79
C SER A 400 -13.04 27.54 15.92
N THR A 401 -13.77 26.43 15.80
CA THR A 401 -13.76 25.34 16.79
C THR A 401 -12.41 24.60 16.81
N GLY A 402 -11.73 24.58 15.67
CA GLY A 402 -10.43 23.92 15.49
C GLY A 402 -9.21 24.77 15.87
N GLY A 403 -9.41 25.94 16.50
CA GLY A 403 -8.29 26.78 16.98
C GLY A 403 -7.63 27.65 15.92
N LEU A 404 -8.30 27.89 14.78
CA LEU A 404 -7.78 28.74 13.70
C LEU A 404 -8.65 29.99 13.53
N ASP A 405 -8.02 31.16 13.56
CA ASP A 405 -8.72 32.42 13.24
C ASP A 405 -9.13 32.39 11.75
N TRP A 406 -10.40 32.66 11.47
CA TRP A 406 -10.91 32.72 10.10
C TRP A 406 -10.14 33.70 9.21
N LYS A 407 -9.60 34.78 9.75
CA LYS A 407 -8.76 35.74 9.02
C LYS A 407 -7.48 35.12 8.49
N ALA A 408 -6.99 34.06 9.13
CA ALA A 408 -5.81 33.33 8.72
C ALA A 408 -6.09 32.26 7.63
N VAL A 409 -7.38 31.95 7.36
CA VAL A 409 -7.74 30.96 6.35
C VAL A 409 -7.43 31.43 4.92
N GLY A 410 -7.52 32.73 4.67
CA GLY A 410 -7.42 33.27 3.32
C GLY A 410 -8.72 33.15 2.51
N ASN A 411 -8.71 33.66 1.29
CA ASN A 411 -9.88 33.68 0.40
C ASN A 411 -9.55 33.28 -1.04
N SER A 412 -8.46 32.54 -1.23
CA SER A 412 -8.00 32.10 -2.55
C SER A 412 -8.61 30.76 -2.98
N PHE A 413 -9.85 30.53 -2.64
CA PHE A 413 -10.55 29.29 -2.95
C PHE A 413 -10.47 28.93 -4.45
N ARG A 414 -10.29 27.64 -4.72
CA ARG A 414 -10.18 27.11 -6.07
C ARG A 414 -11.10 25.91 -6.25
N LYS A 415 -11.57 25.70 -7.48
CA LYS A 415 -12.31 24.52 -7.91
C LYS A 415 -11.53 23.71 -8.94
N GLN A 416 -11.76 22.41 -8.92
CA GLN A 416 -11.24 21.48 -9.91
C GLN A 416 -12.02 21.61 -11.22
N VAL A 417 -11.32 21.47 -12.37
CA VAL A 417 -11.96 21.45 -13.69
C VAL A 417 -11.71 20.10 -14.37
N GLY A 418 -10.48 19.79 -14.69
CA GLY A 418 -10.06 18.62 -15.44
C GLY A 418 -9.26 19.00 -16.67
N CYS A 419 -8.15 18.29 -16.92
CA CYS A 419 -7.35 18.44 -18.14
C CYS A 419 -6.54 17.15 -18.37
N PRO A 420 -5.91 16.96 -19.55
CA PRO A 420 -5.08 15.80 -19.81
C PRO A 420 -3.96 15.59 -18.80
N LYS A 421 -3.35 16.68 -18.28
CA LYS A 421 -2.25 16.60 -17.29
C LYS A 421 -2.66 16.06 -15.92
N CYS A 422 -3.93 16.09 -15.58
CA CYS A 422 -4.48 15.54 -14.35
C CYS A 422 -5.42 14.36 -14.61
N ASN A 423 -5.37 13.76 -15.80
CA ASN A 423 -6.26 12.67 -16.21
C ASN A 423 -7.74 13.03 -16.03
N GLN A 424 -8.14 14.25 -16.39
CA GLN A 424 -9.50 14.79 -16.30
C GLN A 424 -10.09 14.87 -14.85
N THR A 425 -9.28 14.63 -13.83
CA THR A 425 -9.75 14.62 -12.42
C THR A 425 -9.83 16.02 -11.80
N GLY A 426 -9.11 16.99 -12.35
CA GLY A 426 -8.93 18.32 -11.77
C GLY A 426 -7.98 18.36 -10.57
N TYR A 427 -7.39 17.22 -10.18
CA TYR A 427 -6.47 17.13 -9.06
C TYR A 427 -5.14 16.52 -9.48
N LYS A 428 -4.03 17.00 -8.88
CA LYS A 428 -2.68 16.48 -9.12
C LYS A 428 -1.82 16.54 -7.86
N GLY A 429 -1.48 15.37 -7.32
CA GLY A 429 -0.75 15.25 -6.07
C GLY A 429 -1.64 15.42 -4.82
N ARG A 430 -1.02 15.38 -3.66
CA ARG A 430 -1.70 15.46 -2.36
C ARG A 430 -0.98 16.44 -1.45
N ALA A 431 -1.71 17.08 -0.54
CA ALA A 431 -1.23 17.84 0.60
C ALA A 431 -1.64 17.13 1.88
N MET A 432 -0.92 17.38 2.94
CA MET A 432 -1.19 16.81 4.25
C MET A 432 -1.83 17.86 5.14
N ALA A 433 -3.04 17.58 5.60
CA ALA A 433 -3.63 18.27 6.74
C ALA A 433 -3.23 17.50 8.00
N MET A 434 -2.60 18.17 8.97
CA MET A 434 -2.05 17.57 10.18
C MET A 434 -2.41 18.40 11.39
N GLU A 435 -2.81 17.75 12.47
CA GLU A 435 -2.77 18.30 13.83
C GLU A 435 -1.61 17.69 14.60
N LEU A 436 -1.03 18.45 15.51
CA LEU A 436 0.04 18.02 16.38
C LEU A 436 -0.24 18.45 17.81
N MET A 437 -0.54 17.48 18.67
CA MET A 437 -0.74 17.66 20.10
C MET A 437 0.60 17.39 20.81
N LYS A 438 1.21 18.45 21.36
CA LYS A 438 2.35 18.33 22.25
C LYS A 438 1.83 18.11 23.67
N VAL A 439 2.37 17.14 24.36
CA VAL A 439 1.99 16.82 25.75
C VAL A 439 2.89 17.60 26.71
N ASP A 440 2.33 18.64 27.29
CA ASP A 440 2.92 19.34 28.44
C ASP A 440 2.27 18.90 29.76
N ARG A 441 2.67 19.52 30.86
CA ARG A 441 2.14 19.16 32.21
C ARG A 441 0.61 19.25 32.31
N GLU A 442 -0.01 20.23 31.66
CA GLU A 442 -1.47 20.42 31.71
C GLU A 442 -2.19 19.39 30.84
N ILE A 443 -1.65 19.09 29.66
CA ILE A 443 -2.18 18.03 28.79
C ILE A 443 -1.99 16.65 29.46
N ALA A 444 -0.83 16.39 30.07
CA ALA A 444 -0.59 15.18 30.85
C ALA A 444 -1.60 15.03 31.99
N ALA A 445 -1.89 16.09 32.73
CA ALA A 445 -2.92 16.09 33.76
C ALA A 445 -4.32 15.79 33.19
N ALA A 446 -4.65 16.33 32.04
CA ALA A 446 -5.92 16.03 31.35
C ALA A 446 -5.99 14.57 30.87
N ILE A 447 -4.86 13.99 30.38
CA ILE A 447 -4.76 12.56 30.00
C ILE A 447 -5.07 11.65 31.20
N ARG A 448 -4.56 11.98 32.38
CA ARG A 448 -4.83 11.23 33.63
C ARG A 448 -6.31 11.21 34.01
N ALA A 449 -7.09 12.21 33.57
CA ALA A 449 -8.54 12.21 33.77
C ALA A 449 -9.30 11.25 32.82
N GLY A 450 -8.62 10.68 31.81
CA GLY A 450 -9.13 9.58 31.00
C GLY A 450 -10.06 9.95 29.84
N ASP A 451 -10.28 11.23 29.55
CA ASP A 451 -11.20 11.70 28.50
C ASP A 451 -10.42 12.32 27.33
N GLY A 452 -10.27 11.57 26.25
CA GLY A 452 -9.51 12.01 25.09
C GLY A 452 -10.07 13.24 24.36
N GLU A 453 -11.40 13.43 24.33
CA GLU A 453 -12.00 14.61 23.69
C GLU A 453 -11.74 15.87 24.55
N LYS A 454 -11.80 15.77 25.87
CA LYS A 454 -11.40 16.88 26.75
C LYS A 454 -9.91 17.20 26.63
N VAL A 455 -9.07 16.17 26.47
CA VAL A 455 -7.62 16.37 26.19
C VAL A 455 -7.43 17.14 24.90
N ARG A 456 -8.13 16.75 23.81
CA ARG A 456 -8.07 17.45 22.52
C ARG A 456 -8.56 18.90 22.63
N ALA A 457 -9.69 19.13 23.27
CA ALA A 457 -10.23 20.47 23.51
C ALA A 457 -9.24 21.35 24.30
N LYS A 458 -8.60 20.78 25.33
CA LYS A 458 -7.54 21.48 26.08
C LYS A 458 -6.33 21.81 25.19
N ALA A 459 -5.92 20.89 24.30
CA ALA A 459 -4.83 21.16 23.37
C ALA A 459 -5.19 22.30 22.39
N VAL A 460 -6.41 22.33 21.88
CA VAL A 460 -6.92 23.43 21.04
C VAL A 460 -6.89 24.76 21.79
N SER A 461 -7.33 24.79 23.04
CA SER A 461 -7.27 26.01 23.87
C SER A 461 -5.84 26.52 24.13
N LYS A 462 -4.82 25.67 23.92
CA LYS A 462 -3.40 25.98 24.00
C LYS A 462 -2.75 26.26 22.64
N GLY A 463 -3.53 26.41 21.58
CA GLY A 463 -3.08 26.79 20.25
C GLY A 463 -2.82 25.62 19.29
N MET A 464 -3.24 24.39 19.60
CA MET A 464 -3.25 23.32 18.61
C MET A 464 -4.33 23.63 17.55
N VAL A 465 -3.93 23.55 16.27
CA VAL A 465 -4.86 23.59 15.14
C VAL A 465 -5.29 22.19 14.79
N THR A 466 -6.61 21.96 14.69
CA THR A 466 -7.15 20.64 14.35
C THR A 466 -6.97 20.28 12.87
N ILE A 467 -7.09 18.98 12.54
CA ILE A 467 -6.99 18.51 11.15
C ILE A 467 -8.03 19.19 10.26
N GLU A 468 -9.25 19.36 10.78
CA GLU A 468 -10.38 19.96 10.10
C GLU A 468 -10.07 21.44 9.76
N ALA A 469 -9.59 22.19 10.74
CA ALA A 469 -9.20 23.59 10.56
C ALA A 469 -8.01 23.73 9.58
N GLU A 470 -7.03 22.85 9.68
CA GLU A 470 -5.89 22.83 8.76
C GLU A 470 -6.33 22.51 7.32
N ALA A 471 -7.27 21.58 7.12
CA ALA A 471 -7.83 21.28 5.80
C ALA A 471 -8.56 22.51 5.20
N VAL A 472 -9.28 23.27 6.05
CA VAL A 472 -9.93 24.52 5.66
C VAL A 472 -8.89 25.59 5.30
N ARG A 473 -7.79 25.72 6.05
CA ARG A 473 -6.68 26.62 5.72
C ARG A 473 -6.08 26.30 4.35
N LEU A 474 -5.83 25.02 4.06
CA LEU A 474 -5.34 24.57 2.75
C LEU A 474 -6.32 24.89 1.61
N ALA A 475 -7.63 24.86 1.87
CA ALA A 475 -8.64 25.25 0.89
C ALA A 475 -8.64 26.77 0.66
N GLY A 476 -8.56 27.58 1.72
CA GLY A 476 -8.50 29.04 1.64
C GLY A 476 -7.25 29.57 0.94
N GLU A 477 -6.14 28.84 1.00
CA GLU A 477 -4.91 29.10 0.23
C GLU A 477 -5.01 28.65 -1.24
N GLY A 478 -6.06 27.93 -1.62
CA GLY A 478 -6.22 27.37 -2.95
C GLY A 478 -5.37 26.13 -3.24
N THR A 479 -4.80 25.52 -2.22
CA THR A 479 -4.04 24.25 -2.35
C THR A 479 -4.98 23.09 -2.65
N THR A 480 -6.14 23.06 -2.01
CA THR A 480 -7.20 22.07 -2.24
C THR A 480 -8.56 22.75 -2.48
N THR A 481 -9.61 21.98 -2.68
CA THR A 481 -10.97 22.52 -2.77
C THR A 481 -11.66 22.48 -1.41
N ILE A 482 -12.68 23.32 -1.22
CA ILE A 482 -13.50 23.29 -0.01
C ILE A 482 -14.22 21.94 0.17
N GLY A 483 -14.62 21.29 -0.93
CA GLY A 483 -15.21 19.95 -0.88
C GLY A 483 -14.22 18.86 -0.43
N GLU A 484 -12.93 18.99 -0.74
CA GLU A 484 -11.91 18.09 -0.18
C GLU A 484 -11.66 18.36 1.31
N ALA A 485 -11.72 19.61 1.75
CA ALA A 485 -11.65 19.96 3.17
C ALA A 485 -12.85 19.37 3.94
N GLN A 486 -14.06 19.47 3.39
CA GLN A 486 -15.28 18.87 3.98
C GLN A 486 -15.14 17.35 4.12
N ARG A 487 -14.59 16.66 3.12
CA ARG A 487 -14.33 15.20 3.18
C ARG A 487 -13.41 14.79 4.34
N VAL A 488 -12.64 15.69 4.88
CA VAL A 488 -11.78 15.45 6.06
C VAL A 488 -12.56 15.64 7.35
N MET A 489 -13.60 16.48 7.33
CA MET A 489 -14.47 16.75 8.48
C MET A 489 -15.46 15.60 8.74
N ASP A 490 -15.88 14.86 7.68
CA ASP A 490 -16.69 13.63 7.75
C ASP A 490 -15.84 12.41 8.23
#